data_0e86d05565e132d56fc7032cb2c23c68
#
_entry.id   0e86d05565e132d56fc7032cb2c23c68
#
_cell.length_a   1.000
_cell.length_b   1.000
_cell.length_c   1.000
_cell.angle_alpha   90.00
_cell.angle_beta   90.00
_cell.angle_gamma   90.00
#
_symmetry.space_group_name_H-M   'P 1'
#
loop_
_entity.id
_entity.type
_entity.pdbx_description
1 polymer ?
#
loop_
_entity_poly.entity_id
_entity_poly.type
_entity_poly.pdbx_seq_one_letter_code
_entity_poly.pdbx_strand_id
1 'polypeptide(L)'
;MSEQLTEITDHQCENAPASYSELKAIYLHCPLNRTPILSHTRGVINIAKSIFEANGVETKVIRPVDYDIPACLGLDMSETDEREKDDWPTIQKEIDQTDILVLCTSVWLGEKSSVCNRVLERMYGYTHLLYERGQYR
;
A
#
# COMPACT_ATOMS: atom_id res chain seq x y z
N MET A 1 -14.66 -23.11 -2.55
CA MET A 1 -14.37 -21.95 -1.68
C MET A 1 -14.31 -20.62 -2.48
N SER A 2 -13.86 -20.61 -3.71
CA SER A 2 -13.86 -19.40 -4.56
C SER A 2 -15.25 -18.94 -4.99
N GLU A 3 -16.13 -19.83 -5.46
CA GLU A 3 -17.47 -19.49 -5.96
C GLU A 3 -18.38 -18.93 -4.86
N GLN A 4 -18.42 -19.54 -3.68
CA GLN A 4 -19.24 -19.04 -2.57
C GLN A 4 -18.78 -17.66 -2.06
N LEU A 5 -17.48 -17.41 -2.03
CA LEU A 5 -16.97 -16.08 -1.67
C LEU A 5 -17.32 -15.03 -2.72
N THR A 6 -17.29 -15.39 -3.98
CA THR A 6 -17.69 -14.51 -5.08
C THR A 6 -19.17 -14.15 -4.99
N GLU A 7 -20.05 -15.12 -4.80
CA GLU A 7 -21.50 -14.88 -4.66
C GLU A 7 -21.85 -13.99 -3.47
N ILE A 8 -21.22 -14.22 -2.31
CA ILE A 8 -21.43 -13.37 -1.11
C ILE A 8 -20.94 -11.95 -1.38
N THR A 9 -19.78 -11.81 -2.00
CA THR A 9 -19.18 -10.51 -2.32
C THR A 9 -20.06 -9.74 -3.31
N ASP A 10 -20.52 -10.39 -4.37
CA ASP A 10 -21.37 -9.77 -5.39
C ASP A 10 -22.68 -9.27 -4.79
N HIS A 11 -23.33 -10.10 -3.96
CA HIS A 11 -24.56 -9.71 -3.28
C HIS A 11 -24.36 -8.52 -2.31
N GLN A 12 -23.24 -8.46 -1.62
CA GLN A 12 -22.92 -7.33 -0.72
C GLN A 12 -22.63 -6.05 -1.52
N CYS A 13 -21.94 -6.16 -2.67
CA CYS A 13 -21.65 -5.02 -3.53
C CYS A 13 -22.90 -4.45 -4.21
N GLU A 14 -23.83 -5.32 -4.67
CA GLU A 14 -25.10 -4.90 -5.28
C GLU A 14 -25.98 -4.10 -4.32
N ASN A 15 -25.90 -4.37 -3.02
CA ASN A 15 -26.69 -3.74 -1.99
C ASN A 15 -25.92 -2.63 -1.23
N ALA A 16 -24.77 -2.20 -1.73
CA ALA A 16 -23.98 -1.14 -1.11
C ALA A 16 -24.76 0.19 -1.09
N PRO A 17 -24.83 0.87 0.08
CA PRO A 17 -25.65 2.08 0.22
C PRO A 17 -25.06 3.30 -0.48
N ALA A 18 -23.83 3.22 -1.00
CA ALA A 18 -23.10 4.33 -1.62
C ALA A 18 -22.29 3.86 -2.80
N SER A 19 -22.02 4.78 -3.73
CA SER A 19 -21.04 4.57 -4.81
C SER A 19 -19.67 5.01 -4.35
N TYR A 20 -18.65 4.20 -4.66
CA TYR A 20 -17.24 4.47 -4.32
C TYR A 20 -16.37 4.67 -5.57
N SER A 21 -17.00 4.92 -6.71
CA SER A 21 -16.32 5.03 -8.03
C SER A 21 -15.33 6.20 -8.16
N GLU A 22 -15.39 7.16 -7.23
CA GLU A 22 -14.47 8.29 -7.18
C GLU A 22 -13.21 7.99 -6.38
N LEU A 23 -13.20 6.88 -5.62
CA LEU A 23 -12.10 6.53 -4.73
C LEU A 23 -11.01 5.72 -5.44
N LYS A 24 -9.77 5.96 -5.01
CA LYS A 24 -8.58 5.24 -5.44
C LYS A 24 -7.91 4.57 -4.26
N ALA A 25 -7.55 3.31 -4.43
CA ALA A 25 -6.87 2.52 -3.41
C ALA A 25 -5.50 2.04 -3.91
N ILE A 26 -4.47 2.20 -3.06
CA ILE A 26 -3.15 1.64 -3.30
C ILE A 26 -2.85 0.54 -2.28
N TYR A 27 -2.38 -0.59 -2.78
CA TYR A 27 -1.91 -1.71 -1.98
C TYR A 27 -0.39 -1.74 -2.02
N LEU A 28 0.26 -1.55 -0.87
CA LEU A 28 1.71 -1.74 -0.73
C LEU A 28 1.97 -3.18 -0.29
N HIS A 29 2.27 -4.03 -1.25
CA HIS A 29 2.59 -5.44 -1.01
C HIS A 29 4.07 -5.57 -0.63
N CYS A 30 4.34 -5.86 0.63
CA CYS A 30 5.67 -5.88 1.24
C CYS A 30 6.20 -7.32 1.48
N PRO A 31 6.43 -8.14 0.41
CA PRO A 31 7.09 -9.42 0.56
C PRO A 31 8.59 -9.21 0.80
N LEU A 32 9.29 -10.24 1.30
CA LEU A 32 10.75 -10.20 1.42
C LEU A 32 11.47 -10.52 0.10
N ASN A 33 10.82 -11.30 -0.78
CA ASN A 33 11.42 -11.77 -2.01
C ASN A 33 11.04 -10.88 -3.21
N ARG A 34 12.04 -10.52 -4.00
CA ARG A 34 11.83 -9.85 -5.31
C ARG A 34 11.19 -10.78 -6.33
N THR A 35 11.51 -12.07 -6.29
CA THR A 35 10.90 -13.06 -7.20
C THR A 35 9.41 -13.20 -6.90
N PRO A 36 8.53 -13.11 -7.91
CA PRO A 36 7.11 -13.29 -7.74
C PRO A 36 6.78 -14.77 -7.43
N ILE A 37 6.75 -15.11 -6.17
CA ILE A 37 6.32 -16.42 -5.68
C ILE A 37 4.87 -16.31 -5.25
N LEU A 38 4.09 -17.36 -5.49
CA LEU A 38 2.74 -17.49 -4.93
C LEU A 38 2.83 -17.36 -3.40
N SER A 39 2.19 -16.34 -2.85
CA SER A 39 2.14 -16.12 -1.42
C SER A 39 0.70 -15.95 -0.95
N HIS A 40 0.42 -16.37 0.30
CA HIS A 40 -0.88 -16.17 0.92
C HIS A 40 -1.27 -14.67 0.94
N THR A 41 -0.32 -13.78 1.23
CA THR A 41 -0.54 -12.33 1.21
C THR A 41 -1.04 -11.86 -0.16
N ARG A 42 -0.47 -12.39 -1.26
CA ARG A 42 -0.93 -12.05 -2.61
C ARG A 42 -2.36 -12.54 -2.87
N GLY A 43 -2.70 -13.73 -2.36
CA GLY A 43 -4.07 -14.26 -2.44
C GLY A 43 -5.08 -13.34 -1.75
N VAL A 44 -4.77 -12.88 -0.54
CA VAL A 44 -5.62 -11.94 0.22
C VAL A 44 -5.75 -10.59 -0.52
N ILE A 45 -4.65 -10.06 -1.06
CA ILE A 45 -4.68 -8.83 -1.87
C ILE A 45 -5.63 -9.00 -3.06
N ASN A 46 -5.57 -10.11 -3.78
CA ASN A 46 -6.41 -10.33 -4.96
C ASN A 46 -7.91 -10.36 -4.58
N ILE A 47 -8.26 -10.98 -3.45
CA ILE A 47 -9.63 -10.99 -2.93
C ILE A 47 -10.07 -9.57 -2.56
N ALA A 48 -9.28 -8.85 -1.77
CA ALA A 48 -9.60 -7.49 -1.37
C ALA A 48 -9.75 -6.54 -2.57
N LYS A 49 -8.86 -6.68 -3.57
CA LYS A 49 -8.95 -5.95 -4.83
C LYS A 49 -10.27 -6.20 -5.55
N SER A 50 -10.67 -7.47 -5.71
CA SER A 50 -11.91 -7.79 -6.42
C SER A 50 -13.13 -7.17 -5.74
N ILE A 51 -13.15 -7.11 -4.41
CA ILE A 51 -14.21 -6.43 -3.65
C ILE A 51 -14.21 -4.93 -3.93
N PHE A 52 -13.05 -4.28 -3.90
CA PHE A 52 -12.92 -2.85 -4.15
C PHE A 52 -13.34 -2.50 -5.58
N GLU A 53 -12.86 -3.27 -6.56
CA GLU A 53 -13.17 -3.08 -7.98
C GLU A 53 -14.66 -3.33 -8.28
N ALA A 54 -15.29 -4.32 -7.62
CA ALA A 54 -16.73 -4.55 -7.72
C ALA A 54 -17.57 -3.37 -7.16
N ASN A 55 -17.01 -2.60 -6.22
CA ASN A 55 -17.61 -1.36 -5.71
C ASN A 55 -17.18 -0.10 -6.49
N GLY A 56 -16.49 -0.25 -7.61
CA GLY A 56 -16.08 0.85 -8.48
C GLY A 56 -14.80 1.56 -8.08
N VAL A 57 -14.10 1.12 -7.02
CA VAL A 57 -12.84 1.72 -6.58
C VAL A 57 -11.72 1.38 -7.55
N GLU A 58 -10.99 2.38 -8.03
CA GLU A 58 -9.76 2.17 -8.79
C GLU A 58 -8.66 1.61 -7.89
N THR A 59 -8.01 0.50 -8.28
CA THR A 59 -7.00 -0.15 -7.44
C THR A 59 -5.64 -0.24 -8.10
N LYS A 60 -4.57 -0.01 -7.33
CA LYS A 60 -3.18 -0.17 -7.74
C LYS A 60 -2.40 -1.01 -6.73
N VAL A 61 -1.51 -1.85 -7.20
CA VAL A 61 -0.60 -2.63 -6.33
C VAL A 61 0.84 -2.24 -6.63
N ILE A 62 1.56 -1.81 -5.61
CA ILE A 62 3.01 -1.57 -5.67
C ILE A 62 3.71 -2.59 -4.76
N ARG A 63 4.85 -3.08 -5.20
CA ARG A 63 5.73 -3.95 -4.42
C ARG A 63 7.01 -3.18 -4.06
N PRO A 64 7.12 -2.63 -2.85
CA PRO A 64 8.28 -1.82 -2.45
C PRO A 64 9.62 -2.57 -2.55
N VAL A 65 9.61 -3.90 -2.46
CA VAL A 65 10.80 -4.74 -2.60
C VAL A 65 11.45 -4.66 -3.99
N ASP A 66 10.72 -4.22 -5.01
CA ASP A 66 11.22 -4.07 -6.38
C ASP A 66 11.92 -2.71 -6.60
N TYR A 67 11.87 -1.82 -5.62
CA TYR A 67 12.43 -0.47 -5.63
C TYR A 67 13.66 -0.38 -4.72
N ASP A 68 14.55 0.54 -5.03
CA ASP A 68 15.68 0.87 -4.15
C ASP A 68 15.22 1.95 -3.16
N ILE A 69 14.97 1.52 -1.93
CA ILE A 69 14.49 2.38 -0.84
C ILE A 69 15.54 2.36 0.28
N PRO A 70 16.45 3.33 0.32
CA PRO A 70 17.48 3.40 1.35
C PRO A 70 16.89 3.73 2.72
N ALA A 71 17.64 3.42 3.78
CA ALA A 71 17.34 3.91 5.12
C ALA A 71 17.59 5.40 5.18
N CYS A 72 16.72 6.18 5.80
CA CYS A 72 17.01 7.56 6.12
C CYS A 72 17.96 7.63 7.32
N LEU A 73 19.06 8.33 7.15
CA LEU A 73 20.12 8.49 8.16
C LEU A 73 20.19 9.91 8.74
N GLY A 74 19.31 10.82 8.36
CA GLY A 74 19.31 12.22 8.77
C GLY A 74 18.21 12.59 9.77
N LEU A 75 18.26 13.82 10.27
CA LEU A 75 17.19 14.41 11.08
C LEU A 75 15.91 14.63 10.25
N ASP A 76 16.08 14.87 8.94
CA ASP A 76 14.99 14.91 7.98
C ASP A 76 14.94 13.58 7.22
N MET A 77 13.95 12.77 7.55
CA MET A 77 13.76 11.46 6.94
C MET A 77 13.21 11.54 5.50
N SER A 78 12.87 12.72 5.01
CA SER A 78 12.47 12.94 3.62
C SER A 78 13.69 13.06 2.69
N GLU A 79 14.87 13.37 3.23
CA GLU A 79 16.12 13.50 2.49
C GLU A 79 16.95 12.22 2.59
N THR A 80 17.55 11.82 1.47
CA THR A 80 18.53 10.73 1.41
C THR A 80 19.92 11.26 1.13
N ASP A 81 20.94 10.44 1.40
CA ASP A 81 22.31 10.74 0.95
C ASP A 81 22.29 10.83 -0.61
N GLU A 82 22.75 11.95 -1.16
CA GLU A 82 22.80 12.21 -2.60
C GLU A 82 23.54 11.11 -3.40
N ARG A 83 24.33 10.29 -2.71
CA ARG A 83 25.08 9.18 -3.30
C ARG A 83 24.29 7.90 -3.50
N GLU A 84 23.12 7.79 -2.90
CA GLU A 84 22.27 6.60 -2.99
C GLU A 84 21.08 6.84 -3.93
N LYS A 85 20.79 5.83 -4.76
CA LYS A 85 19.57 5.82 -5.54
C LYS A 85 18.39 5.68 -4.57
N ASP A 86 17.41 6.56 -4.70
CA ASP A 86 16.19 6.55 -3.91
C ASP A 86 14.95 6.58 -4.81
N ASP A 87 14.22 5.48 -4.82
CA ASP A 87 12.97 5.37 -5.56
C ASP A 87 11.74 5.73 -4.70
N TRP A 88 11.92 6.05 -3.40
CA TRP A 88 10.81 6.36 -2.50
C TRP A 88 9.94 7.55 -2.96
N PRO A 89 10.47 8.67 -3.48
CA PRO A 89 9.65 9.78 -3.95
C PRO A 89 8.62 9.36 -5.00
N THR A 90 8.93 8.36 -5.82
CA THR A 90 7.99 7.79 -6.80
C THR A 90 6.82 7.08 -6.11
N ILE A 91 7.11 6.28 -5.08
CA ILE A 91 6.08 5.57 -4.30
C ILE A 91 5.24 6.58 -3.51
N GLN A 92 5.87 7.56 -2.87
CA GLN A 92 5.18 8.60 -2.11
C GLN A 92 4.18 9.37 -2.98
N LYS A 93 4.59 9.75 -4.18
CA LYS A 93 3.71 10.43 -5.15
C LYS A 93 2.47 9.60 -5.49
N GLU A 94 2.62 8.29 -5.62
CA GLU A 94 1.48 7.39 -5.85
C GLU A 94 0.55 7.32 -4.63
N ILE A 95 1.11 7.28 -3.42
CA ILE A 95 0.34 7.32 -2.17
C ILE A 95 -0.46 8.62 -2.08
N ASP A 96 0.18 9.76 -2.36
CA ASP A 96 -0.45 11.09 -2.28
C ASP A 96 -1.63 11.29 -3.25
N GLN A 97 -1.73 10.44 -4.28
CA GLN A 97 -2.79 10.48 -5.29
C GLN A 97 -3.94 9.50 -4.98
N THR A 98 -3.91 8.83 -3.84
CA THR A 98 -4.91 7.83 -3.46
C THR A 98 -5.63 8.23 -2.17
N ASP A 99 -6.86 7.72 -2.03
CA ASP A 99 -7.72 7.98 -0.88
C ASP A 99 -7.58 6.87 0.17
N ILE A 100 -7.19 5.66 -0.26
CA ILE A 100 -7.11 4.47 0.58
C ILE A 100 -5.73 3.83 0.44
N LEU A 101 -5.00 3.72 1.55
CA LEU A 101 -3.73 3.02 1.64
C LEU A 101 -3.91 1.69 2.37
N VAL A 102 -3.52 0.59 1.71
CA VAL A 102 -3.54 -0.76 2.28
C VAL A 102 -2.13 -1.32 2.38
N LEU A 103 -1.65 -1.52 3.61
CA LEU A 103 -0.36 -2.16 3.87
C LEU A 103 -0.54 -3.69 3.96
N CYS A 104 0.13 -4.40 3.09
CA CYS A 104 0.04 -5.85 2.96
C CYS A 104 1.39 -6.49 3.25
N THR A 105 1.50 -7.14 4.39
CA THR A 105 2.76 -7.74 4.84
C THR A 105 2.55 -9.16 5.36
N SER A 106 3.60 -9.98 5.28
CA SER A 106 3.65 -11.22 6.06
C SER A 106 3.99 -10.88 7.50
N VAL A 107 3.52 -11.71 8.44
CA VAL A 107 3.76 -11.55 9.87
C VAL A 107 4.56 -12.75 10.36
N TRP A 108 5.70 -12.50 11.03
CA TRP A 108 6.53 -13.49 11.70
C TRP A 108 6.76 -13.09 13.15
N LEU A 109 6.49 -13.99 14.07
CA LEU A 109 6.66 -13.75 15.52
C LEU A 109 5.95 -12.47 16.01
N GLY A 110 4.80 -12.15 15.40
CA GLY A 110 4.04 -10.94 15.74
C GLY A 110 4.52 -9.66 15.06
N GLU A 111 5.59 -9.72 14.24
CA GLU A 111 6.18 -8.55 13.59
C GLU A 111 5.95 -8.55 12.06
N LYS A 112 5.80 -7.38 11.51
CA LYS A 112 5.72 -7.13 10.07
C LYS A 112 7.08 -7.31 9.39
N SER A 113 7.09 -7.46 8.09
CA SER A 113 8.34 -7.62 7.31
C SER A 113 9.24 -6.38 7.41
N SER A 114 10.55 -6.56 7.24
CA SER A 114 11.53 -5.46 7.16
C SER A 114 11.23 -4.50 6.01
N VAL A 115 10.69 -5.00 4.90
CA VAL A 115 10.23 -4.17 3.78
C VAL A 115 9.09 -3.26 4.21
N CYS A 116 8.11 -3.79 4.97
CA CYS A 116 7.02 -2.99 5.50
C CYS A 116 7.51 -1.97 6.53
N ASN A 117 8.46 -2.34 7.39
CA ASN A 117 9.09 -1.40 8.33
C ASN A 117 9.74 -0.25 7.58
N ARG A 118 10.51 -0.54 6.53
CA ARG A 118 11.15 0.48 5.70
C ARG A 118 10.13 1.46 5.08
N VAL A 119 9.04 0.93 4.57
CA VAL A 119 7.93 1.75 4.04
C VAL A 119 7.38 2.68 5.11
N LEU A 120 7.11 2.18 6.31
CA LEU A 120 6.58 2.99 7.42
C LEU A 120 7.58 4.06 7.88
N GLU A 121 8.87 3.73 7.96
CA GLU A 121 9.93 4.69 8.29
C GLU A 121 9.98 5.83 7.26
N ARG A 122 9.91 5.51 5.99
CA ARG A 122 9.90 6.49 4.91
C ARG A 122 8.63 7.35 4.91
N MET A 123 7.47 6.77 5.14
CA MET A 123 6.22 7.51 5.29
C MET A 123 6.28 8.48 6.46
N TYR A 124 6.87 8.08 7.59
CA TYR A 124 7.02 8.93 8.77
C TYR A 124 7.83 10.20 8.44
N GLY A 125 8.84 10.10 7.58
CA GLY A 125 9.65 11.24 7.15
C GLY A 125 8.85 12.36 6.46
N TYR A 126 7.66 12.06 5.94
CA TYR A 126 6.78 13.03 5.26
C TYR A 126 5.73 13.65 6.18
N THR A 127 5.63 13.24 7.44
CA THR A 127 4.59 13.72 8.37
C THR A 127 4.67 15.23 8.63
N HIS A 128 5.87 15.82 8.63
CA HIS A 128 6.06 17.26 8.82
C HIS A 128 5.45 18.09 7.68
N LEU A 129 5.43 17.58 6.46
CA LEU A 129 4.83 18.27 5.30
C LEU A 129 3.31 18.43 5.45
N LEU A 130 2.66 17.55 6.19
CA LEU A 130 1.24 17.63 6.49
C LEU A 130 0.94 18.76 7.47
N TYR A 131 1.84 18.99 8.47
CA TYR A 131 1.69 20.06 9.44
C TYR A 131 1.88 21.45 8.82
N GLU A 132 2.82 21.63 7.90
CA GLU A 132 3.06 22.92 7.24
C GLU A 132 1.89 23.34 6.33
N ARG A 133 1.21 22.40 5.73
CA ARG A 133 0.05 22.65 4.85
C ARG A 133 -1.28 22.82 5.61
N GLY A 134 -1.30 22.56 6.93
CA GLY A 134 -2.48 22.73 7.77
C GLY A 134 -3.69 21.87 7.39
N GLN A 135 -3.48 20.83 6.58
CA GLN A 135 -4.52 19.91 6.12
C GLN A 135 -4.26 18.52 6.68
N TYR A 136 -5.17 18.06 7.54
CA TYR A 136 -5.35 16.63 7.78
C TYR A 136 -6.12 16.08 6.57
N ARG A 137 -5.48 15.20 5.85
CA ARG A 137 -6.20 14.31 4.92
C ARG A 137 -6.41 12.97 5.58
#